data_8d7c2e998fd31483320eaf2fba033ff9
#
_entry.id   8d7c2e998fd31483320eaf2fba033ff9
#
_cell.length_a   1.000
_cell.length_b   1.000
_cell.length_c   1.000
_cell.angle_alpha   90.00
_cell.angle_beta   90.00
_cell.angle_gamma   90.00
#
_symmetry.space_group_name_H-M   'P 1'
#
loop_
_entity.id
_entity.type
_entity.pdbx_description
1 polymer ?
#
loop_
_entity_poly.entity_id
_entity_poly.type
_entity_poly.pdbx_seq_one_letter_code
_entity_poly.pdbx_strand_id
1 'polypeptide(L)'
;ADALGIAAASLTKDSMCANCHGTKAKRDGVVSVISGVSCESCHGPAQDWLKPHGEYFEGMAFKTLDQLRTDREKETDEHRAARLKAVSKAGLIRPKQIHTLARNCLDCHLIDNEKLVAAGHKTASAFELVSWTGGEVRHNFFMNKDDNAAAPSLWMKVENRTAAQRDRIKLAVGTLTQIEMALDRRAKATSPAYIPQIGGVVAAANGKLAQIS
;
A
#
# COMPACT_ATOMS: atom_id res chain seq x y z
N ALA A 1 8.81 -2.32 23.04
CA ALA A 1 10.24 -2.01 22.96
C ALA A 1 10.98 -2.75 24.07
N ASP A 2 10.59 -2.56 25.33
CA ASP A 2 11.29 -3.12 26.49
C ASP A 2 11.36 -4.65 26.49
N ALA A 3 10.26 -5.34 26.17
CA ALA A 3 10.22 -6.80 26.07
C ALA A 3 11.17 -7.38 24.99
N LEU A 4 11.69 -6.56 24.10
CA LEU A 4 12.64 -6.93 23.04
C LEU A 4 14.04 -6.35 23.29
N GLY A 5 14.27 -5.66 24.41
CA GLY A 5 15.53 -4.97 24.70
C GLY A 5 15.86 -3.81 23.74
N ILE A 6 14.86 -3.26 23.04
CA ILE A 6 15.05 -2.16 22.09
C ILE A 6 14.96 -0.84 22.85
N ALA A 7 16.07 -0.09 22.89
CA ALA A 7 16.10 1.23 23.50
C ALA A 7 15.17 2.21 22.75
N ALA A 8 14.43 3.06 23.48
CA ALA A 8 13.54 4.06 22.90
C ALA A 8 14.25 4.95 21.85
N ALA A 9 15.50 5.36 22.12
CA ALA A 9 16.30 6.16 21.21
C ALA A 9 16.64 5.47 19.88
N SER A 10 16.53 4.14 19.79
CA SER A 10 16.77 3.41 18.54
C SER A 10 15.52 3.25 17.66
N LEU A 11 14.33 3.59 18.17
CA LEU A 11 13.08 3.52 17.40
C LEU A 11 13.05 4.49 16.22
N THR A 12 13.77 5.61 16.33
CA THR A 12 13.90 6.62 15.26
C THR A 12 15.05 6.35 14.30
N LYS A 13 15.78 5.26 14.50
CA LYS A 13 16.88 4.79 13.63
C LYS A 13 16.42 3.62 12.77
N ASP A 14 17.34 2.93 12.12
CA ASP A 14 17.06 1.70 11.38
C ASP A 14 16.76 0.55 12.34
N SER A 15 15.51 0.42 12.74
CA SER A 15 15.01 -0.59 13.68
C SER A 15 13.92 -1.44 13.02
N MET A 16 13.66 -2.63 13.58
CA MET A 16 12.56 -3.48 13.11
C MET A 16 11.19 -2.78 13.21
N CYS A 17 11.00 -1.91 14.20
CA CYS A 17 9.76 -1.14 14.37
C CYS A 17 9.57 -0.12 13.25
N ALA A 18 10.66 0.52 12.82
CA ALA A 18 10.66 1.53 11.78
C ALA A 18 10.28 0.97 10.39
N ASN A 19 10.41 -0.34 10.17
CA ASN A 19 10.01 -0.97 8.91
C ASN A 19 8.51 -0.83 8.63
N CYS A 20 7.69 -0.83 9.68
CA CYS A 20 6.23 -0.71 9.56
C CYS A 20 5.69 0.64 10.07
N HIS A 21 6.36 1.22 11.07
CA HIS A 21 5.86 2.43 11.75
C HIS A 21 6.52 3.72 11.27
N GLY A 22 7.39 3.68 10.26
CA GLY A 22 8.08 4.86 9.77
C GLY A 22 8.47 4.78 8.30
N THR A 23 8.74 5.94 7.74
CA THR A 23 9.40 6.08 6.45
C THR A 23 10.88 6.32 6.69
N LYS A 24 11.73 5.51 6.08
CA LYS A 24 13.18 5.59 6.22
C LYS A 24 13.82 6.22 5.00
N ALA A 25 14.85 7.01 5.20
CA ALA A 25 15.72 7.47 4.13
C ALA A 25 17.18 7.22 4.48
N LYS A 26 17.98 6.99 3.44
CA LYS A 26 19.44 6.89 3.57
C LYS A 26 20.05 8.20 3.09
N ARG A 27 20.76 8.90 4.00
CA ARG A 27 21.51 10.14 3.70
C ARG A 27 22.93 9.95 4.20
N ASP A 28 23.91 10.22 3.36
CA ASP A 28 25.35 10.11 3.68
C ASP A 28 25.72 8.75 4.31
N GLY A 29 25.12 7.69 3.79
CA GLY A 29 25.34 6.32 4.29
C GLY A 29 24.52 5.93 5.52
N VAL A 30 23.88 6.88 6.19
CA VAL A 30 23.12 6.65 7.43
C VAL A 30 21.64 6.49 7.11
N VAL A 31 21.02 5.40 7.61
CA VAL A 31 19.56 5.17 7.55
C VAL A 31 18.91 5.75 8.80
N SER A 32 17.89 6.56 8.59
CA SER A 32 17.10 7.15 9.68
C SER A 32 15.62 7.22 9.33
N VAL A 33 14.75 7.24 10.33
CA VAL A 33 13.33 7.52 10.16
C VAL A 33 13.15 9.02 9.93
N ILE A 34 12.54 9.39 8.82
CA ILE A 34 12.31 10.78 8.41
C ILE A 34 10.86 11.23 8.60
N SER A 35 9.94 10.29 8.67
CA SER A 35 8.52 10.55 8.96
C SER A 35 7.84 9.29 9.49
N GLY A 36 6.57 9.40 9.88
CA GLY A 36 5.68 8.25 10.07
C GLY A 36 5.38 7.55 8.74
N VAL A 37 4.34 6.71 8.71
CA VAL A 37 3.86 6.06 7.50
C VAL A 37 3.49 7.12 6.45
N SER A 38 4.01 6.98 5.24
CA SER A 38 3.86 7.95 4.14
C SER A 38 3.39 7.28 2.84
N CYS A 39 3.27 8.07 1.77
CA CYS A 39 2.93 7.55 0.44
C CYS A 39 3.88 6.42 0.00
N GLU A 40 5.16 6.53 0.34
CA GLU A 40 6.19 5.56 -0.02
C GLU A 40 5.99 4.20 0.68
N SER A 41 5.39 4.19 1.86
CA SER A 41 5.09 2.96 2.60
C SER A 41 4.09 2.06 1.84
N CYS A 42 3.17 2.66 1.07
CA CYS A 42 2.19 1.94 0.26
C CYS A 42 2.60 1.81 -1.20
N HIS A 43 3.25 2.85 -1.76
CA HIS A 43 3.51 2.96 -3.20
C HIS A 43 4.97 2.67 -3.58
N GLY A 44 5.82 2.29 -2.63
CA GLY A 44 7.25 2.05 -2.81
C GLY A 44 8.10 3.31 -2.75
N PRO A 45 9.43 3.17 -2.58
CA PRO A 45 10.36 4.29 -2.46
C PRO A 45 10.28 5.25 -3.64
N ALA A 46 10.08 6.54 -3.38
CA ALA A 46 9.71 7.52 -4.40
C ALA A 46 10.89 8.15 -5.15
N GLN A 47 12.11 7.92 -4.69
CA GLN A 47 13.31 8.58 -5.22
C GLN A 47 13.40 8.54 -6.76
N ASP A 48 13.13 7.39 -7.37
CA ASP A 48 13.35 7.16 -8.80
C ASP A 48 12.09 7.33 -9.65
N TRP A 49 10.91 7.32 -9.04
CA TRP A 49 9.65 7.42 -9.78
C TRP A 49 8.86 8.72 -9.53
N LEU A 50 9.17 9.48 -8.49
CA LEU A 50 8.38 10.66 -8.14
C LEU A 50 8.34 11.69 -9.26
N LYS A 51 9.49 12.02 -9.84
CA LYS A 51 9.57 13.00 -10.93
C LYS A 51 8.86 12.48 -12.19
N PRO A 52 9.24 11.33 -12.77
CA PRO A 52 8.59 10.85 -13.98
C PRO A 52 7.11 10.51 -13.80
N HIS A 53 6.65 10.22 -12.59
CA HIS A 53 5.23 9.98 -12.30
C HIS A 53 4.35 11.17 -12.67
N GLY A 54 4.82 12.40 -12.46
CA GLY A 54 4.09 13.63 -12.75
C GLY A 54 4.33 14.24 -14.12
N GLU A 55 5.21 13.67 -14.95
CA GLU A 55 5.55 14.22 -16.26
C GLU A 55 4.57 13.69 -17.32
N TYR A 56 3.45 14.41 -17.53
CA TYR A 56 2.41 14.01 -18.50
C TYR A 56 2.76 14.35 -19.96
N PHE A 57 3.79 15.17 -20.18
CA PHE A 57 4.40 15.45 -21.49
C PHE A 57 5.82 16.00 -21.29
N GLU A 58 6.63 15.93 -22.33
CA GLU A 58 8.01 16.38 -22.30
C GLU A 58 8.11 17.90 -22.01
N GLY A 59 9.01 18.27 -21.12
CA GLY A 59 9.21 19.68 -20.73
C GLY A 59 8.13 20.28 -19.82
N MET A 60 7.27 19.45 -19.24
CA MET A 60 6.24 19.90 -18.32
C MET A 60 6.83 20.57 -17.08
N ALA A 61 6.47 21.85 -16.86
CA ALA A 61 6.77 22.56 -15.64
C ALA A 61 5.58 22.43 -14.66
N PHE A 62 5.84 21.90 -13.49
CA PHE A 62 4.85 21.77 -12.42
C PHE A 62 4.56 23.15 -11.81
N LYS A 63 3.38 23.69 -11.99
CA LYS A 63 3.05 25.04 -11.51
C LYS A 63 1.93 25.04 -10.46
N THR A 64 0.77 24.49 -10.79
CA THR A 64 -0.40 24.45 -9.89
C THR A 64 -1.16 23.13 -10.05
N LEU A 65 -2.01 22.77 -9.06
CA LEU A 65 -2.85 21.56 -9.14
C LEU A 65 -3.85 21.62 -10.30
N ASP A 66 -4.38 22.79 -10.62
CA ASP A 66 -5.35 22.93 -11.72
C ASP A 66 -4.65 22.82 -13.08
N GLN A 67 -3.46 23.36 -13.23
CA GLN A 67 -2.63 23.15 -14.42
C GLN A 67 -2.28 21.68 -14.58
N LEU A 68 -1.93 20.99 -13.48
CA LEU A 68 -1.65 19.56 -13.49
C LEU A 68 -2.86 18.73 -13.96
N ARG A 69 -4.08 19.07 -13.53
CA ARG A 69 -5.31 18.41 -13.98
C ARG A 69 -5.51 18.60 -15.49
N THR A 70 -5.40 19.84 -15.95
CA THR A 70 -5.54 20.20 -17.37
C THR A 70 -4.48 19.52 -18.23
N ASP A 71 -3.23 19.54 -17.78
CA ASP A 71 -2.11 18.94 -18.52
C ASP A 71 -2.20 17.42 -18.57
N ARG A 72 -2.69 16.79 -17.51
CA ARG A 72 -2.97 15.36 -17.49
C ARG A 72 -4.03 14.94 -18.53
N GLU A 73 -5.00 15.78 -18.82
CA GLU A 73 -6.01 15.52 -19.86
C GLU A 73 -5.44 15.55 -21.28
N LYS A 74 -4.32 16.25 -21.48
CA LYS A 74 -3.61 16.32 -22.77
C LYS A 74 -2.65 15.16 -23.01
N GLU A 75 -2.40 14.33 -22.00
CA GLU A 75 -1.49 13.19 -22.13
C GLU A 75 -2.03 12.17 -23.15
N THR A 76 -1.23 11.84 -24.17
CA THR A 76 -1.58 10.79 -25.14
C THR A 76 -1.52 9.40 -24.50
N ASP A 77 -2.22 8.44 -25.08
CA ASP A 77 -2.24 7.06 -24.55
C ASP A 77 -0.86 6.39 -24.66
N GLU A 78 -0.09 6.68 -25.72
CA GLU A 78 1.27 6.18 -25.93
C GLU A 78 2.22 6.72 -24.86
N HIS A 79 2.19 8.03 -24.61
CA HIS A 79 3.00 8.65 -23.57
C HIS A 79 2.64 8.10 -22.18
N ARG A 80 1.34 7.99 -21.91
CA ARG A 80 0.85 7.39 -20.65
C ARG A 80 1.34 5.97 -20.46
N ALA A 81 1.27 5.14 -21.49
CA ALA A 81 1.73 3.75 -21.42
C ALA A 81 3.23 3.68 -21.14
N ALA A 82 4.04 4.49 -21.83
CA ALA A 82 5.49 4.55 -21.63
C ALA A 82 5.85 5.05 -20.22
N ARG A 83 5.23 6.15 -19.78
CA ARG A 83 5.43 6.73 -18.45
C ARG A 83 5.06 5.75 -17.35
N LEU A 84 3.89 5.12 -17.43
CA LEU A 84 3.44 4.15 -16.43
C LEU A 84 4.31 2.89 -16.40
N LYS A 85 4.87 2.48 -17.53
CA LYS A 85 5.85 1.39 -17.60
C LYS A 85 7.15 1.79 -16.91
N ALA A 86 7.66 3.00 -17.20
CA ALA A 86 8.90 3.52 -16.62
C ALA A 86 8.79 3.64 -15.08
N VAL A 87 7.74 4.26 -14.56
CA VAL A 87 7.56 4.43 -13.11
C VAL A 87 7.33 3.10 -12.39
N SER A 88 6.65 2.13 -13.01
CA SER A 88 6.51 0.79 -12.43
C SER A 88 7.84 0.05 -12.37
N LYS A 89 8.70 0.21 -13.41
CA LYS A 89 10.07 -0.32 -13.40
C LYS A 89 10.94 0.35 -12.32
N ALA A 90 10.70 1.63 -12.06
CA ALA A 90 11.37 2.37 -10.99
C ALA A 90 10.83 2.08 -9.57
N GLY A 91 9.90 1.14 -9.42
CA GLY A 91 9.42 0.66 -8.12
C GLY A 91 8.07 1.24 -7.67
N LEU A 92 7.40 2.07 -8.48
CA LEU A 92 6.06 2.54 -8.13
C LEU A 92 5.05 1.39 -8.13
N ILE A 93 4.46 1.11 -6.98
CA ILE A 93 3.30 0.24 -6.84
C ILE A 93 2.05 1.05 -7.16
N ARG A 94 1.44 0.77 -8.32
CA ARG A 94 0.27 1.53 -8.77
C ARG A 94 -1.03 0.99 -8.16
N PRO A 95 -2.03 1.84 -7.91
CA PRO A 95 -3.34 1.41 -7.40
C PRO A 95 -4.03 0.34 -8.25
N LYS A 96 -3.68 0.25 -9.54
CA LYS A 96 -4.20 -0.77 -10.46
C LYS A 96 -3.59 -2.16 -10.24
N GLN A 97 -2.42 -2.23 -9.62
CA GLN A 97 -1.73 -3.46 -9.25
C GLN A 97 -2.24 -3.95 -7.89
N ILE A 98 -3.55 -4.28 -7.82
CA ILE A 98 -4.27 -4.50 -6.55
C ILE A 98 -3.60 -5.58 -5.70
N HIS A 99 -3.18 -6.71 -6.29
CA HIS A 99 -2.49 -7.78 -5.57
C HIS A 99 -1.14 -7.30 -4.99
N THR A 100 -0.30 -6.64 -5.81
CA THR A 100 0.99 -6.10 -5.35
C THR A 100 0.81 -5.07 -4.25
N LEU A 101 -0.19 -4.19 -4.38
CA LEU A 101 -0.52 -3.20 -3.37
C LEU A 101 -0.99 -3.87 -2.07
N ALA A 102 -1.87 -4.86 -2.16
CA ALA A 102 -2.34 -5.61 -0.99
C ALA A 102 -1.20 -6.32 -0.27
N ARG A 103 -0.29 -6.97 -1.00
CA ARG A 103 0.91 -7.59 -0.41
C ARG A 103 1.76 -6.56 0.33
N ASN A 104 2.05 -5.42 -0.30
CA ASN A 104 2.84 -4.36 0.32
C ASN A 104 2.19 -3.81 1.61
N CYS A 105 0.87 -3.66 1.63
CA CYS A 105 0.14 -3.30 2.86
C CYS A 105 0.26 -4.39 3.92
N LEU A 106 0.09 -5.64 3.54
CA LEU A 106 0.11 -6.79 4.45
C LEU A 106 1.51 -7.13 4.97
N ASP A 107 2.58 -6.64 4.34
CA ASP A 107 3.94 -6.76 4.90
C ASP A 107 4.08 -6.05 6.25
N CYS A 108 3.26 -5.01 6.50
CA CYS A 108 3.18 -4.34 7.79
C CYS A 108 1.94 -4.75 8.61
N HIS A 109 0.81 -5.05 7.95
CA HIS A 109 -0.45 -5.33 8.62
C HIS A 109 -0.67 -6.80 8.99
N LEU A 110 0.21 -7.67 8.55
CA LEU A 110 0.30 -9.08 8.94
C LEU A 110 1.74 -9.37 9.37
N ILE A 111 1.98 -9.61 10.65
CA ILE A 111 3.32 -9.73 11.22
C ILE A 111 3.88 -11.14 10.99
N ASP A 112 5.08 -11.23 10.44
CA ASP A 112 5.84 -12.49 10.27
C ASP A 112 6.88 -12.71 11.36
N ASN A 113 7.23 -11.67 12.11
CA ASN A 113 8.23 -11.75 13.17
C ASN A 113 7.63 -12.35 14.45
N GLU A 114 7.87 -13.65 14.66
CA GLU A 114 7.36 -14.38 15.82
C GLU A 114 7.83 -13.81 17.16
N LYS A 115 9.03 -13.19 17.23
CA LYS A 115 9.54 -12.53 18.44
C LYS A 115 8.74 -11.30 18.80
N LEU A 116 8.31 -10.52 17.80
CA LEU A 116 7.41 -9.38 18.02
C LEU A 116 6.07 -9.84 18.59
N VAL A 117 5.49 -10.89 18.04
CA VAL A 117 4.22 -11.44 18.49
C VAL A 117 4.37 -12.04 19.91
N ALA A 118 5.44 -12.75 20.19
CA ALA A 118 5.74 -13.27 21.54
C ALA A 118 5.93 -12.13 22.57
N ALA A 119 6.41 -10.96 22.15
CA ALA A 119 6.53 -9.76 22.98
C ALA A 119 5.21 -8.96 23.11
N GLY A 120 4.08 -9.50 22.64
CA GLY A 120 2.75 -8.91 22.78
C GLY A 120 2.29 -8.05 21.60
N HIS A 121 3.02 -8.02 20.49
CA HIS A 121 2.54 -7.38 19.25
C HIS A 121 1.41 -8.22 18.64
N LYS A 122 0.38 -7.56 18.10
CA LYS A 122 -0.70 -8.27 17.37
C LYS A 122 -0.15 -8.95 16.13
N THR A 123 -0.58 -10.16 15.85
CA THR A 123 -0.20 -10.92 14.63
C THR A 123 -0.76 -10.27 13.37
N ALA A 124 -1.96 -9.69 13.45
CA ALA A 124 -2.58 -8.94 12.36
C ALA A 124 -3.33 -7.73 12.91
N SER A 125 -3.43 -6.69 12.09
CA SER A 125 -4.32 -5.56 12.35
C SER A 125 -5.71 -5.78 11.74
N ALA A 126 -6.67 -4.92 12.07
CA ALA A 126 -7.98 -4.89 11.44
C ALA A 126 -7.92 -4.25 10.03
N PHE A 127 -6.93 -4.64 9.24
CA PHE A 127 -6.73 -4.13 7.89
C PHE A 127 -7.74 -4.71 6.90
N GLU A 128 -8.32 -3.84 6.07
CA GLU A 128 -9.14 -4.20 4.93
C GLU A 128 -8.87 -3.21 3.78
N LEU A 129 -8.56 -3.72 2.58
CA LEU A 129 -8.02 -2.93 1.48
C LEU A 129 -8.99 -1.85 0.97
N VAL A 130 -10.31 -2.11 0.96
CA VAL A 130 -11.31 -1.14 0.50
C VAL A 130 -11.39 0.03 1.46
N SER A 131 -11.59 -0.25 2.75
CA SER A 131 -11.67 0.77 3.80
C SER A 131 -10.42 1.64 3.84
N TRP A 132 -9.24 1.02 3.80
CA TRP A 132 -7.97 1.74 3.84
C TRP A 132 -7.74 2.59 2.58
N THR A 133 -8.05 2.08 1.40
CA THR A 133 -7.88 2.84 0.16
C THR A 133 -9.01 3.83 -0.11
N GLY A 134 -10.18 3.65 0.53
CA GLY A 134 -11.37 4.50 0.35
C GLY A 134 -11.52 5.62 1.36
N GLY A 135 -11.06 5.44 2.61
CA GLY A 135 -11.38 6.39 3.67
C GLY A 135 -10.32 6.58 4.74
N GLU A 136 -9.66 5.52 5.19
CA GLU A 136 -8.72 5.60 6.30
C GLU A 136 -7.39 6.24 5.90
N VAL A 137 -6.94 6.00 4.67
CA VAL A 137 -5.78 6.69 4.10
C VAL A 137 -6.25 7.92 3.34
N ARG A 138 -5.82 9.09 3.80
CA ARG A 138 -6.18 10.36 3.17
C ARG A 138 -5.42 10.54 1.86
N HIS A 139 -6.10 10.30 0.73
CA HIS A 139 -5.59 10.63 -0.59
C HIS A 139 -6.06 12.02 -1.00
N ASN A 140 -5.13 12.99 -1.03
CA ASN A 140 -5.45 14.38 -1.39
C ASN A 140 -5.44 14.63 -2.91
N PHE A 141 -5.04 13.64 -3.71
CA PHE A 141 -4.80 13.83 -5.14
C PHE A 141 -5.83 13.08 -5.97
N PHE A 142 -6.53 13.81 -6.84
CA PHE A 142 -7.38 13.26 -7.91
C PHE A 142 -8.39 12.18 -7.49
N MET A 143 -8.67 12.07 -6.21
CA MET A 143 -9.86 11.38 -5.77
C MET A 143 -11.01 12.26 -6.23
N ASN A 144 -11.74 11.82 -7.25
CA ASN A 144 -13.04 12.40 -7.47
C ASN A 144 -13.87 12.08 -6.24
N LYS A 145 -14.13 13.09 -5.44
CA LYS A 145 -15.09 13.03 -4.34
C LYS A 145 -16.50 12.72 -4.86
N ASP A 146 -16.68 12.91 -6.15
CA ASP A 146 -17.92 12.78 -6.84
C ASP A 146 -17.78 11.61 -7.83
N ASP A 147 -18.20 10.42 -7.42
CA ASP A 147 -18.78 9.45 -8.33
C ASP A 147 -20.09 10.00 -8.91
N ASN A 148 -20.10 11.31 -9.14
CA ASN A 148 -21.16 12.03 -9.77
C ASN A 148 -21.24 11.56 -11.22
N ALA A 149 -22.37 11.08 -11.65
CA ALA A 149 -22.63 10.63 -13.01
C ALA A 149 -22.29 11.68 -14.09
N ALA A 150 -22.32 12.97 -13.70
CA ALA A 150 -21.95 14.09 -14.60
C ALA A 150 -20.43 14.27 -14.78
N ALA A 151 -19.59 13.73 -13.87
CA ALA A 151 -18.14 13.75 -13.98
C ALA A 151 -17.58 12.39 -13.58
N PRO A 152 -17.63 11.39 -14.48
CA PRO A 152 -17.15 10.05 -14.19
C PRO A 152 -15.68 10.11 -13.76
N SER A 153 -15.37 9.43 -12.66
CA SER A 153 -14.02 9.38 -12.12
C SER A 153 -13.04 8.93 -13.20
N LEU A 154 -11.79 9.36 -13.10
CA LEU A 154 -10.76 8.91 -14.04
C LEU A 154 -10.67 7.37 -14.10
N TRP A 155 -11.00 6.69 -13.00
CA TRP A 155 -11.08 5.24 -12.90
C TRP A 155 -12.15 4.63 -13.80
N MET A 156 -13.34 5.23 -13.85
CA MET A 156 -14.41 4.79 -14.75
C MET A 156 -14.00 4.96 -16.20
N LYS A 157 -13.33 6.07 -16.54
CA LYS A 157 -12.82 6.30 -17.90
C LYS A 157 -11.71 5.31 -18.29
N VAL A 158 -10.77 5.02 -17.39
CA VAL A 158 -9.59 4.19 -17.69
C VAL A 158 -9.86 2.70 -17.56
N GLU A 159 -10.73 2.29 -16.63
CA GLU A 159 -10.97 0.87 -16.33
C GLU A 159 -12.32 0.37 -16.81
N ASN A 160 -13.19 1.24 -17.28
CA ASN A 160 -14.57 0.93 -17.66
C ASN A 160 -15.32 0.17 -16.54
N ARG A 161 -15.14 0.60 -15.29
CA ARG A 161 -15.70 -0.04 -14.09
C ARG A 161 -16.29 1.00 -13.16
N THR A 162 -17.39 0.66 -12.50
CA THR A 162 -17.96 1.48 -11.43
C THR A 162 -17.09 1.40 -10.18
N ALA A 163 -17.22 2.38 -9.27
CA ALA A 163 -16.57 2.36 -7.96
C ALA A 163 -16.92 1.08 -7.18
N ALA A 164 -18.19 0.69 -7.15
CA ALA A 164 -18.65 -0.52 -6.48
C ALA A 164 -18.05 -1.80 -7.05
N GLN A 165 -17.91 -1.92 -8.38
CA GLN A 165 -17.24 -3.05 -9.01
C GLN A 165 -15.76 -3.12 -8.64
N ARG A 166 -15.11 -1.96 -8.59
CA ARG A 166 -13.71 -1.87 -8.20
C ARG A 166 -13.49 -2.25 -6.75
N ASP A 167 -14.37 -1.80 -5.86
CA ASP A 167 -14.28 -2.12 -4.44
C ASP A 167 -14.54 -3.62 -4.17
N ARG A 168 -15.46 -4.25 -4.87
CA ARG A 168 -15.63 -5.72 -4.83
C ARG A 168 -14.36 -6.46 -5.26
N ILE A 169 -13.69 -6.00 -6.32
CA ILE A 169 -12.41 -6.59 -6.75
C ILE A 169 -11.33 -6.39 -5.70
N LYS A 170 -11.20 -5.20 -5.11
CA LYS A 170 -10.26 -4.93 -4.04
C LYS A 170 -10.53 -5.81 -2.81
N LEU A 171 -11.79 -5.95 -2.43
CA LEU A 171 -12.18 -6.79 -1.30
C LEU A 171 -11.79 -8.25 -1.54
N ALA A 172 -12.14 -8.80 -2.70
CA ALA A 172 -11.82 -10.18 -3.06
C ALA A 172 -10.29 -10.40 -3.14
N VAL A 173 -9.58 -9.55 -3.90
CA VAL A 173 -8.13 -9.68 -4.07
C VAL A 173 -7.40 -9.43 -2.76
N GLY A 174 -7.79 -8.43 -1.98
CA GLY A 174 -7.19 -8.14 -0.67
C GLY A 174 -7.34 -9.31 0.31
N THR A 175 -8.53 -9.89 0.37
CA THR A 175 -8.82 -11.05 1.23
C THR A 175 -8.04 -12.29 0.79
N LEU A 176 -8.01 -12.59 -0.51
CA LEU A 176 -7.22 -13.71 -1.05
C LEU A 176 -5.73 -13.52 -0.81
N THR A 177 -5.21 -12.31 -0.97
CA THR A 177 -3.80 -11.99 -0.66
C THR A 177 -3.50 -12.18 0.82
N GLN A 178 -4.42 -11.80 1.71
CA GLN A 178 -4.27 -12.05 3.15
C GLN A 178 -4.21 -13.54 3.47
N ILE A 179 -5.05 -14.36 2.84
CA ILE A 179 -5.01 -15.82 2.98
C ILE A 179 -3.69 -16.38 2.47
N GLU A 180 -3.28 -15.99 1.26
CA GLU A 180 -2.01 -16.42 0.65
C GLU A 180 -0.83 -16.16 1.59
N MET A 181 -0.69 -14.91 2.06
CA MET A 181 0.42 -14.51 2.91
C MET A 181 0.35 -15.14 4.30
N ALA A 182 -0.84 -15.31 4.87
CA ALA A 182 -1.02 -15.96 6.16
C ALA A 182 -0.70 -17.46 6.10
N LEU A 183 -1.05 -18.14 5.03
CA LEU A 183 -0.70 -19.53 4.80
C LEU A 183 0.81 -19.72 4.62
N ASP A 184 1.46 -18.84 3.83
CA ASP A 184 2.91 -18.87 3.66
C ASP A 184 3.65 -18.67 4.99
N ARG A 185 3.22 -17.68 5.79
CA ARG A 185 3.79 -17.43 7.12
C ARG A 185 3.54 -18.56 8.09
N ARG A 186 2.33 -19.15 8.07
CA ARG A 186 2.00 -20.32 8.88
C ARG A 186 2.87 -21.52 8.53
N ALA A 187 3.14 -21.76 7.25
CA ALA A 187 3.98 -22.88 6.80
C ALA A 187 5.44 -22.74 7.27
N LYS A 188 5.91 -21.50 7.47
CA LYS A 188 7.27 -21.17 7.95
C LYS A 188 7.35 -21.00 9.47
N ALA A 189 6.21 -20.96 10.15
CA ALA A 189 6.13 -20.70 11.58
C ALA A 189 6.75 -21.81 12.42
N THR A 190 7.52 -21.40 13.42
CA THR A 190 8.20 -22.30 14.37
C THR A 190 7.68 -22.14 15.80
N SER A 191 7.10 -20.99 16.13
CA SER A 191 6.59 -20.68 17.46
C SER A 191 5.23 -21.32 17.72
N PRO A 192 5.10 -22.20 18.76
CA PRO A 192 3.82 -22.75 19.17
C PRO A 192 2.77 -21.68 19.53
N ALA A 193 3.20 -20.49 19.94
CA ALA A 193 2.31 -19.37 20.27
C ALA A 193 1.84 -18.61 19.02
N TYR A 194 2.65 -18.56 17.96
CA TYR A 194 2.35 -17.86 16.73
C TYR A 194 1.42 -18.66 15.81
N ILE A 195 1.62 -19.97 15.71
CA ILE A 195 0.88 -20.85 14.80
C ILE A 195 -0.65 -20.74 14.94
N PRO A 196 -1.25 -20.78 16.16
CA PRO A 196 -2.70 -20.63 16.28
C PRO A 196 -3.18 -19.22 15.94
N GLN A 197 -2.38 -18.18 16.20
CA GLN A 197 -2.76 -16.81 15.90
C GLN A 197 -2.82 -16.56 14.38
N ILE A 198 -1.80 -16.99 13.65
CA ILE A 198 -1.81 -16.87 12.18
C ILE A 198 -2.87 -17.79 11.55
N GLY A 199 -3.15 -18.95 12.15
CA GLY A 199 -4.27 -19.81 11.78
C GLY A 199 -5.63 -19.12 11.93
N GLY A 200 -5.80 -18.35 13.00
CA GLY A 200 -6.99 -17.52 13.23
C GLY A 200 -7.18 -16.45 12.15
N VAL A 201 -6.08 -15.84 11.66
CA VAL A 201 -6.14 -14.90 10.53
C VAL A 201 -6.64 -15.58 9.27
N VAL A 202 -6.15 -16.79 8.96
CA VAL A 202 -6.62 -17.59 7.81
C VAL A 202 -8.12 -17.88 7.93
N ALA A 203 -8.57 -18.32 9.10
CA ALA A 203 -9.98 -18.65 9.34
C ALA A 203 -10.88 -17.41 9.19
N ALA A 204 -10.48 -16.27 9.76
CA ALA A 204 -11.22 -15.02 9.64
C ALA A 204 -11.31 -14.51 8.18
N ALA A 205 -10.20 -14.60 7.44
CA ALA A 205 -10.18 -14.20 6.03
C ALA A 205 -11.04 -15.12 5.14
N ASN A 206 -11.04 -16.45 5.40
CA ASN A 206 -11.94 -17.39 4.72
C ASN A 206 -13.41 -17.07 5.02
N GLY A 207 -13.75 -16.72 6.27
CA GLY A 207 -15.08 -16.29 6.63
C GLY A 207 -15.54 -15.03 5.88
N LYS A 208 -14.64 -14.07 5.66
CA LYS A 208 -14.93 -12.89 4.82
C LYS A 208 -15.14 -13.27 3.35
N LEU A 209 -14.29 -14.15 2.82
CA LEU A 209 -14.39 -14.60 1.42
C LEU A 209 -15.74 -15.28 1.14
N ALA A 210 -16.23 -16.09 2.06
CA ALA A 210 -17.52 -16.75 1.95
C ALA A 210 -18.72 -15.76 1.92
N GLN A 211 -18.54 -14.52 2.37
CA GLN A 211 -19.57 -13.49 2.32
C GLN A 211 -19.57 -12.69 1.00
N ILE A 212 -18.52 -12.87 0.17
CA ILE A 212 -18.37 -12.17 -1.11
C ILE A 212 -18.99 -12.97 -2.27
N SER A 213 -19.17 -14.28 -2.06
CA SER A 213 -19.71 -15.23 -3.06
C SER A 213 -21.30 -15.18 -3.10
#